data_48e95ab777d6932f3e55418f82efc80d
#
_entry.id   48e95ab777d6932f3e55418f82efc80d
#
_cell.length_a   1.000
_cell.length_b   1.000
_cell.length_c   1.000
_cell.angle_alpha   90.00
_cell.angle_beta   90.00
_cell.angle_gamma   90.00
#
_symmetry.space_group_name_H-M   'P 1'
#
loop_
_entity.id
_entity.type
_entity.pdbx_description
1 polymer ?
#
loop_
_entity_poly.entity_id
_entity_poly.type
_entity_poly.pdbx_seq_one_letter_code
_entity_poly.pdbx_strand_id
1 'polypeptide(L)'
;MNEVPKSMIGVSGKLLVNSMLLREGVQCQLGKDGFDLIVNLTRPKRQWTILVTTNLRPKKAGGKGKMALDWWVAVDNPADYVACVDLSTLRTWIFSRAEYEKLSQQKAGGKYHLYMYTNKAVALRGKKNMKFDYEFESYRLENRMDRGIFDK
;
A
#
# COMPACT_ATOMS: atom_id res chain seq x y z
N MET A 1 13.31 8.55 22.77
CA MET A 1 12.70 8.95 21.51
C MET A 1 11.19 9.02 21.69
N ASN A 2 10.59 10.08 21.21
CA ASN A 2 9.14 10.19 21.24
C ASN A 2 8.52 9.24 20.21
N GLU A 3 7.43 8.62 20.60
CA GLU A 3 6.64 7.79 19.69
C GLU A 3 6.01 8.68 18.61
N VAL A 4 6.03 8.24 17.37
CA VAL A 4 5.44 9.00 16.26
C VAL A 4 3.93 8.77 16.25
N PRO A 5 3.11 9.82 16.36
CA PRO A 5 1.64 9.67 16.30
C PRO A 5 1.16 9.06 14.99
N LYS A 6 0.10 8.26 15.08
CA LYS A 6 -0.50 7.60 13.88
C LYS A 6 -0.90 8.61 12.80
N SER A 7 -1.39 9.78 13.21
CA SER A 7 -1.77 10.83 12.25
C SER A 7 -0.58 11.32 11.43
N MET A 8 0.59 11.44 12.06
CA MET A 8 1.81 11.85 11.36
C MET A 8 2.33 10.76 10.43
N ILE A 9 2.23 9.50 10.86
CA ILE A 9 2.60 8.35 10.02
C ILE A 9 1.74 8.36 8.75
N GLY A 10 0.42 8.50 8.90
CA GLY A 10 -0.50 8.54 7.78
C GLY A 10 -0.23 9.67 6.81
N VAL A 11 -0.01 10.88 7.33
CA VAL A 11 0.32 12.06 6.49
C VAL A 11 1.64 11.85 5.76
N SER A 12 2.66 11.32 6.45
CA SER A 12 3.96 11.04 5.81
C SER A 12 3.82 10.09 4.63
N GLY A 13 3.02 9.03 4.79
CA GLY A 13 2.75 8.09 3.70
C GLY A 13 2.07 8.74 2.50
N LYS A 14 1.04 9.55 2.75
CA LYS A 14 0.34 10.28 1.68
C LYS A 14 1.28 11.21 0.92
N LEU A 15 2.10 11.97 1.63
CA LEU A 15 3.04 12.90 1.00
C LEU A 15 4.11 12.15 0.20
N LEU A 16 4.59 11.01 0.70
CA LEU A 16 5.55 10.19 -0.02
C LEU A 16 4.97 9.70 -1.35
N VAL A 17 3.78 9.09 -1.32
CA VAL A 17 3.15 8.57 -2.55
C VAL A 17 2.85 9.70 -3.52
N ASN A 18 2.34 10.82 -3.02
CA ASN A 18 2.08 12.00 -3.86
C ASN A 18 3.36 12.48 -4.55
N SER A 19 4.46 12.57 -3.80
CA SER A 19 5.76 12.96 -4.35
C SER A 19 6.26 11.97 -5.40
N MET A 20 6.14 10.67 -5.14
CA MET A 20 6.57 9.63 -6.08
C MET A 20 5.82 9.73 -7.41
N LEU A 21 4.50 9.94 -7.36
CA LEU A 21 3.67 10.08 -8.56
C LEU A 21 4.00 11.35 -9.33
N LEU A 22 4.16 12.46 -8.64
CA LEU A 22 4.53 13.74 -9.28
C LEU A 22 5.89 13.64 -9.98
N ARG A 23 6.86 12.96 -9.37
CA ARG A 23 8.18 12.75 -9.97
C ARG A 23 8.12 11.94 -11.27
N GLU A 24 7.14 11.06 -11.39
CA GLU A 24 6.89 10.28 -12.61
C GLU A 24 6.02 11.02 -13.62
N GLY A 25 5.70 12.28 -13.36
CA GLY A 25 4.87 13.10 -14.26
C GLY A 25 3.37 12.84 -14.15
N VAL A 26 2.93 12.15 -13.11
CA VAL A 26 1.51 11.90 -12.87
C VAL A 26 0.93 13.03 -12.03
N GLN A 27 -0.06 13.73 -12.58
CA GLN A 27 -0.74 14.78 -11.86
C GLN A 27 -1.56 14.19 -10.71
N CYS A 28 -1.14 14.48 -9.50
CA CYS A 28 -1.71 13.91 -8.29
C CYS A 28 -1.81 14.97 -7.21
N GLN A 29 -2.91 14.95 -6.47
CA GLN A 29 -3.16 15.91 -5.39
C GLN A 29 -3.75 15.19 -4.18
N LEU A 30 -3.62 15.80 -3.01
CA LEU A 30 -4.26 15.30 -1.79
C LEU A 30 -5.77 15.35 -1.96
N GLY A 31 -6.44 14.28 -1.55
CA GLY A 31 -7.88 14.15 -1.65
C GLY A 31 -8.62 14.69 -0.43
N LYS A 32 -9.94 14.63 -0.51
CA LYS A 32 -10.88 14.98 0.57
C LYS A 32 -11.85 13.80 0.75
N ASP A 33 -12.45 13.70 1.94
CA ASP A 33 -13.61 12.82 2.20
C ASP A 33 -13.46 11.36 1.78
N GLY A 34 -12.58 10.63 2.44
CA GLY A 34 -12.42 9.19 2.26
C GLY A 34 -11.43 8.76 1.20
N PHE A 35 -10.85 9.70 0.46
CA PHE A 35 -9.77 9.43 -0.46
C PHE A 35 -8.51 10.19 -0.04
N ASP A 36 -7.38 9.50 -0.03
CA ASP A 36 -6.13 10.11 0.36
C ASP A 36 -5.48 10.90 -0.77
N LEU A 37 -5.54 10.37 -1.99
CA LEU A 37 -4.98 11.00 -3.19
C LEU A 37 -5.95 10.88 -4.36
N ILE A 38 -5.88 11.88 -5.25
CA ILE A 38 -6.61 11.90 -6.51
C ILE A 38 -5.61 12.06 -7.65
N VAL A 39 -5.60 11.10 -8.56
CA VAL A 39 -4.82 11.13 -9.79
C VAL A 39 -5.69 11.71 -10.91
N ASN A 40 -5.21 12.72 -11.59
CA ASN A 40 -5.92 13.37 -12.69
C ASN A 40 -5.21 13.09 -14.01
N LEU A 41 -5.87 12.38 -14.91
CA LEU A 41 -5.39 12.15 -16.27
C LEU A 41 -6.07 13.13 -17.22
N THR A 42 -5.35 13.61 -18.21
CA THR A 42 -5.87 14.58 -19.20
C THR A 42 -6.24 13.92 -20.52
N ARG A 43 -5.63 12.79 -20.88
CA ARG A 43 -5.87 12.07 -22.15
C ARG A 43 -5.86 10.56 -21.96
N PRO A 44 -7.04 9.92 -21.78
CA PRO A 44 -8.36 10.55 -21.66
C PRO A 44 -8.55 11.26 -20.33
N LYS A 45 -9.47 12.21 -20.27
CA LYS A 45 -9.80 12.87 -19.01
C LYS A 45 -10.43 11.87 -18.05
N ARG A 46 -9.71 11.53 -16.98
CA ARG A 46 -10.10 10.52 -16.03
C ARG A 46 -9.50 10.80 -14.66
N GLN A 47 -10.23 10.46 -13.61
CA GLN A 47 -9.72 10.52 -12.24
C GLN A 47 -9.65 9.14 -11.64
N TRP A 48 -8.57 8.89 -10.90
CA TRP A 48 -8.43 7.70 -10.06
C TRP A 48 -8.23 8.13 -8.62
N THR A 49 -8.83 7.39 -7.71
CA THR A 49 -8.70 7.64 -6.27
C THR A 49 -7.78 6.60 -5.65
N ILE A 50 -6.95 7.03 -4.71
CA ILE A 50 -6.00 6.15 -4.02
C ILE A 50 -6.20 6.28 -2.51
N LEU A 51 -6.37 5.15 -1.84
CA LEU A 51 -6.25 5.06 -0.39
C LEU A 51 -4.79 4.76 -0.07
N VAL A 52 -4.19 5.51 0.84
CA VAL A 52 -2.82 5.27 1.30
C VAL A 52 -2.84 4.72 2.72
N THR A 53 -2.24 3.57 2.91
CA THR A 53 -2.09 2.96 4.24
C THR A 53 -0.59 2.79 4.52
N THR A 54 -0.17 3.14 5.74
CA THR A 54 1.24 3.38 6.02
C THR A 54 1.69 2.66 7.28
N ASN A 55 2.83 1.97 7.19
CA ASN A 55 3.58 1.49 8.33
C ASN A 55 4.83 2.35 8.53
N LEU A 56 5.13 2.73 9.77
CA LEU A 56 6.37 3.43 10.09
C LEU A 56 7.57 2.51 9.87
N ARG A 57 7.43 1.22 10.23
CA ARG A 57 8.45 0.18 10.09
C ARG A 57 7.78 -1.19 10.27
N PRO A 58 8.47 -2.28 9.90
CA PRO A 58 7.98 -3.62 10.24
C PRO A 58 7.86 -3.80 11.75
N LYS A 59 6.92 -4.62 12.16
CA LYS A 59 6.68 -4.96 13.56
C LYS A 59 6.45 -6.46 13.71
N LYS A 60 6.49 -6.96 14.94
CA LYS A 60 6.26 -8.39 15.22
C LYS A 60 4.82 -8.77 14.90
N ALA A 61 4.64 -9.64 13.94
CA ALA A 61 3.32 -10.15 13.55
C ALA A 61 2.79 -11.11 14.62
N GLY A 62 1.61 -10.82 15.15
CA GLY A 62 0.96 -11.65 16.16
C GLY A 62 1.75 -11.84 17.44
N GLY A 63 2.68 -10.95 17.76
CA GLY A 63 3.47 -11.01 18.98
C GLY A 63 4.50 -12.15 19.05
N LYS A 64 4.74 -12.87 17.95
CA LYS A 64 5.57 -14.10 17.94
C LYS A 64 6.93 -13.94 17.27
N GLY A 65 7.46 -12.73 17.19
CA GLY A 65 8.83 -12.51 16.73
C GLY A 65 9.07 -12.48 15.22
N LYS A 66 8.07 -12.76 14.40
CA LYS A 66 8.17 -12.66 12.94
C LYS A 66 7.92 -11.22 12.53
N MET A 67 8.94 -10.56 11.98
CA MET A 67 8.80 -9.18 11.53
C MET A 67 7.99 -9.11 10.23
N ALA A 68 7.00 -8.23 10.19
CA ALA A 68 6.13 -8.05 9.04
C ALA A 68 5.65 -6.61 8.90
N LEU A 69 5.39 -6.22 7.66
CA LEU A 69 4.56 -5.09 7.32
C LEU A 69 3.12 -5.58 7.24
N ASP A 70 2.15 -4.77 7.67
CA ASP A 70 0.76 -5.15 7.56
C ASP A 70 -0.15 -3.94 7.37
N TRP A 71 -1.18 -4.13 6.55
CA TRP A 71 -2.14 -3.08 6.24
C TRP A 71 -3.55 -3.64 6.26
N TRP A 72 -4.48 -2.82 6.79
CA TRP A 72 -5.89 -3.16 6.86
C TRP A 72 -6.70 -2.16 6.05
N VAL A 73 -7.59 -2.66 5.20
CA VAL A 73 -8.47 -1.82 4.37
C VAL A 73 -9.90 -2.28 4.50
N ALA A 74 -10.81 -1.36 4.80
CA ALA A 74 -12.22 -1.65 4.91
C ALA A 74 -12.77 -2.21 3.58
N VAL A 75 -13.60 -3.26 3.67
CA VAL A 75 -14.15 -3.91 2.47
C VAL A 75 -15.03 -2.98 1.63
N ASP A 76 -15.61 -1.96 2.24
CA ASP A 76 -16.48 -0.98 1.58
C ASP A 76 -15.75 0.32 1.21
N ASN A 77 -14.44 0.41 1.39
CA ASN A 77 -13.68 1.59 0.99
C ASN A 77 -13.81 1.79 -0.53
N PRO A 78 -14.20 2.98 -0.98
CA PRO A 78 -14.51 3.21 -2.40
C PRO A 78 -13.32 3.55 -3.28
N ALA A 79 -12.10 3.58 -2.76
CA ALA A 79 -10.93 3.94 -3.56
C ALA A 79 -10.66 2.94 -4.68
N ASP A 80 -10.18 3.43 -5.82
CA ASP A 80 -9.85 2.61 -6.97
C ASP A 80 -8.57 1.81 -6.77
N TYR A 81 -7.62 2.39 -6.04
CA TYR A 81 -6.31 1.79 -5.75
C TYR A 81 -5.99 1.89 -4.27
N VAL A 82 -5.16 0.96 -3.81
CA VAL A 82 -4.60 0.97 -2.46
C VAL A 82 -3.08 1.04 -2.57
N ALA A 83 -2.48 2.06 -1.98
CA ALA A 83 -1.05 2.19 -1.85
C ALA A 83 -0.63 1.81 -0.43
N CYS A 84 0.28 0.87 -0.32
CA CYS A 84 0.81 0.35 0.94
C CYS A 84 2.24 0.84 1.11
N VAL A 85 2.53 1.53 2.21
CA VAL A 85 3.80 2.23 2.42
C VAL A 85 4.55 1.66 3.62
N ASP A 86 5.85 1.43 3.44
CA ASP A 86 6.82 1.23 4.51
C ASP A 86 7.75 2.44 4.56
N LEU A 87 7.58 3.28 5.57
CA LEU A 87 8.40 4.50 5.71
C LEU A 87 9.86 4.19 6.05
N SER A 88 10.14 3.07 6.71
CA SER A 88 11.52 2.74 7.12
C SER A 88 12.45 2.49 5.94
N THR A 89 11.92 1.99 4.83
CA THR A 89 12.67 1.74 3.59
C THR A 89 12.21 2.61 2.42
N LEU A 90 11.20 3.46 2.64
CA LEU A 90 10.55 4.29 1.62
C LEU A 90 9.97 3.47 0.46
N ARG A 91 9.60 2.21 0.72
CA ARG A 91 8.98 1.35 -0.29
C ARG A 91 7.48 1.57 -0.33
N THR A 92 6.93 1.56 -1.53
CA THR A 92 5.50 1.65 -1.76
C THR A 92 5.07 0.57 -2.75
N TRP A 93 4.02 -0.16 -2.39
CA TRP A 93 3.34 -1.09 -3.29
C TRP A 93 1.98 -0.50 -3.62
N ILE A 94 1.52 -0.67 -4.85
CA ILE A 94 0.21 -0.21 -5.27
C ILE A 94 -0.58 -1.36 -5.90
N PHE A 95 -1.83 -1.48 -5.50
CA PHE A 95 -2.74 -2.52 -5.94
C PHE A 95 -4.02 -1.87 -6.44
N SER A 96 -4.62 -2.42 -7.50
CA SER A 96 -6.02 -2.12 -7.76
C SER A 96 -6.86 -2.67 -6.60
N ARG A 97 -8.06 -2.19 -6.46
CA ARG A 97 -8.98 -2.68 -5.43
C ARG A 97 -9.14 -4.19 -5.50
N ALA A 98 -9.37 -4.72 -6.69
CA ALA A 98 -9.55 -6.15 -6.91
C ALA A 98 -8.28 -6.95 -6.56
N GLU A 99 -7.12 -6.44 -6.93
CA GLU A 99 -5.83 -7.06 -6.58
C GLU A 99 -5.61 -7.10 -5.08
N TYR A 100 -5.89 -6.00 -4.39
CA TYR A 100 -5.75 -5.95 -2.93
C TYR A 100 -6.63 -6.98 -2.24
N GLU A 101 -7.89 -7.08 -2.65
CA GLU A 101 -8.82 -8.07 -2.11
C GLU A 101 -8.35 -9.49 -2.37
N LYS A 102 -7.91 -9.78 -3.59
CA LYS A 102 -7.45 -11.11 -3.99
C LYS A 102 -6.18 -11.54 -3.27
N LEU A 103 -5.25 -10.62 -3.07
CA LEU A 103 -3.94 -10.92 -2.48
C LEU A 103 -3.93 -10.89 -0.96
N SER A 104 -4.95 -10.29 -0.34
CA SER A 104 -5.06 -10.25 1.11
C SER A 104 -5.19 -11.66 1.68
N GLN A 105 -4.39 -11.95 2.69
CA GLN A 105 -4.34 -13.29 3.29
C GLN A 105 -5.46 -13.52 4.29
N GLN A 106 -6.03 -12.44 4.85
CA GLN A 106 -7.08 -12.52 5.85
C GLN A 106 -8.18 -11.49 5.59
N LYS A 107 -9.38 -11.82 6.05
CA LYS A 107 -10.52 -10.90 6.10
C LYS A 107 -11.16 -11.05 7.47
N ALA A 108 -11.19 -9.98 8.25
CA ALA A 108 -11.76 -9.99 9.59
C ALA A 108 -12.31 -8.61 9.94
N GLY A 109 -13.42 -8.56 10.69
CA GLY A 109 -14.01 -7.32 11.17
C GLY A 109 -14.38 -6.34 10.06
N GLY A 110 -14.80 -6.82 8.90
CA GLY A 110 -15.13 -5.97 7.76
C GLY A 110 -13.91 -5.34 7.07
N LYS A 111 -12.73 -5.90 7.26
CA LYS A 111 -11.49 -5.41 6.64
C LYS A 111 -10.72 -6.52 5.98
N TYR A 112 -10.04 -6.20 4.87
CA TYR A 112 -9.04 -7.05 4.25
C TYR A 112 -7.68 -6.74 4.87
N HIS A 113 -6.94 -7.79 5.21
CA HIS A 113 -5.61 -7.68 5.81
C HIS A 113 -4.56 -8.25 4.85
N LEU A 114 -3.68 -7.38 4.37
CA LEU A 114 -2.51 -7.75 3.59
C LEU A 114 -1.28 -7.60 4.47
N TYR A 115 -0.45 -8.64 4.53
CA TYR A 115 0.82 -8.58 5.27
C TYR A 115 1.97 -9.14 4.45
N MET A 116 3.19 -8.69 4.78
CA MET A 116 4.41 -9.14 4.13
C MET A 116 5.48 -9.38 5.19
N TYR A 117 5.97 -10.62 5.28
CA TYR A 117 7.13 -10.89 6.12
C TYR A 117 8.38 -10.27 5.49
N THR A 118 9.20 -9.64 6.32
CA THR A 118 10.42 -8.93 5.87
C THR A 118 11.69 -9.72 6.14
N ASN A 119 11.61 -10.82 6.88
CA ASN A 119 12.74 -11.69 7.18
C ASN A 119 12.64 -12.99 6.37
N LYS A 120 13.57 -13.19 5.43
CA LYS A 120 13.63 -14.39 4.57
C LYS A 120 13.88 -15.69 5.33
N ALA A 121 14.43 -15.59 6.55
CA ALA A 121 14.72 -16.77 7.37
C ALA A 121 13.49 -17.35 8.08
N VAL A 122 12.34 -16.69 7.99
CA VAL A 122 11.11 -17.16 8.60
C VAL A 122 10.62 -18.42 7.86
N ALA A 123 10.51 -19.54 8.61
CA ALA A 123 9.92 -20.75 8.06
C ALA A 123 8.38 -20.66 8.09
N LEU A 124 7.73 -20.93 6.96
CA LEU A 124 6.28 -20.93 6.84
C LEU A 124 5.78 -22.34 6.55
N ARG A 125 4.67 -22.71 7.21
CA ARG A 125 3.95 -23.93 6.89
C ARG A 125 2.97 -23.66 5.74
N GLY A 126 2.92 -24.54 4.74
CA GLY A 126 1.91 -24.53 3.70
C GLY A 126 1.85 -23.23 2.89
N LYS A 127 2.92 -22.88 2.22
CA LYS A 127 3.01 -21.67 1.41
C LYS A 127 2.17 -21.82 0.13
N LYS A 128 0.88 -21.46 0.20
CA LYS A 128 0.00 -21.39 -0.97
C LYS A 128 -0.10 -19.99 -1.58
N ASN A 129 0.13 -18.95 -0.78
CA ASN A 129 0.00 -17.55 -1.18
C ASN A 129 1.31 -16.80 -0.94
N MET A 130 1.50 -15.70 -1.68
CA MET A 130 2.62 -14.79 -1.44
C MET A 130 2.54 -14.24 -0.01
N LYS A 131 3.65 -14.26 0.72
CA LYS A 131 3.72 -13.80 2.11
C LYS A 131 4.96 -12.97 2.43
N PHE A 132 5.98 -12.98 1.58
CA PHE A 132 7.19 -12.21 1.78
C PHE A 132 7.21 -10.95 0.91
N ASP A 133 7.84 -9.90 1.40
CA ASP A 133 7.93 -8.62 0.69
C ASP A 133 8.52 -8.75 -0.71
N TYR A 134 9.57 -9.58 -0.89
CA TYR A 134 10.19 -9.77 -2.20
C TYR A 134 9.25 -10.44 -3.23
N GLU A 135 8.22 -11.15 -2.79
CA GLU A 135 7.26 -11.77 -3.70
C GLU A 135 6.31 -10.75 -4.33
N PHE A 136 6.22 -9.55 -3.75
CA PHE A 136 5.36 -8.47 -4.23
C PHE A 136 6.11 -7.41 -5.06
N GLU A 137 7.32 -7.71 -5.53
CA GLU A 137 8.13 -6.75 -6.29
C GLU A 137 7.43 -6.19 -7.53
N SER A 138 6.64 -7.00 -8.24
CA SER A 138 5.89 -6.54 -9.40
C SER A 138 4.82 -5.50 -9.06
N TYR A 139 4.44 -5.39 -7.80
CA TYR A 139 3.45 -4.41 -7.32
C TYR A 139 4.11 -3.13 -6.78
N ARG A 140 5.45 -3.05 -6.76
CA ARG A 140 6.15 -1.83 -6.37
C ARG A 140 5.69 -0.67 -7.26
N LEU A 141 5.46 0.49 -6.67
CA LEU A 141 4.91 1.65 -7.40
C LEU A 141 5.72 1.98 -8.64
N GLU A 142 7.04 2.04 -8.54
CA GLU A 142 7.93 2.33 -9.66
C GLU A 142 7.79 1.32 -10.80
N ASN A 143 7.64 0.04 -10.48
CA ASN A 143 7.48 -1.01 -11.50
C ASN A 143 6.12 -0.92 -12.19
N ARG A 144 5.08 -0.56 -11.46
CA ARG A 144 3.75 -0.41 -12.02
C ARG A 144 3.60 0.86 -12.84
N MET A 145 4.31 1.91 -12.48
CA MET A 145 4.37 3.15 -13.27
C MET A 145 5.00 2.88 -14.64
N ASP A 146 6.07 2.09 -14.70
CA ASP A 146 6.71 1.69 -15.95
C ASP A 146 5.76 0.90 -16.87
N ARG A 147 4.74 0.26 -16.30
CA ARG A 147 3.74 -0.52 -17.05
C ARG A 147 2.44 0.26 -17.27
N GLY A 148 2.40 1.55 -16.96
CA GLY A 148 1.25 2.40 -17.21
C GLY A 148 0.01 2.02 -16.41
N ILE A 149 0.12 1.84 -15.10
CA ILE A 149 -0.99 1.40 -14.24
C ILE A 149 -2.25 2.26 -14.37
N PHE A 150 -2.09 3.56 -14.60
CA PHE A 150 -3.23 4.48 -14.70
C PHE A 150 -3.72 4.69 -16.14
N ASP A 151 -3.11 4.07 -17.12
CA ASP A 151 -3.40 4.28 -18.54
C ASP A 151 -4.58 3.43 -19.06
N LYS A 152 -5.22 2.67 -18.19
CA LYS A 152 -6.31 1.75 -18.57
C LYS A 152 -7.69 2.39 -18.45
#